data_b59725e9dd9e908f86df77b0937bc42f
#
_entry.id   b59725e9dd9e908f86df77b0937bc42f
#
_cell.length_a   1.000
_cell.length_b   1.000
_cell.length_c   1.000
_cell.angle_alpha   90.00
_cell.angle_beta   90.00
_cell.angle_gamma   90.00
#
_symmetry.space_group_name_H-M   'P 1'
#
loop_
_entity.id
_entity.type
_entity.pdbx_description
1 polymer ?
#
loop_
_entity_poly.entity_id
_entity_poly.type
_entity_poly.pdbx_seq_one_letter_code
_entity_poly.pdbx_strand_id
1 'polypeptide(L)'
;KNGNVTFGLNRAVQTDRTNGSTAKPLMDYGPAIEYLSWATYKPIKDTKYIYPGTNIQLYDFDHEEKGTMTMRNALIQSRNIPAIRALEAVGITKSQAFIEKLGFKYKKTLEFQNGIGMPSSTLQNAAAYAAFANEGIYHKPQYINTIITADGESKKFASSGKQAMQPSTAYMITDMLKQVITEGTGTRAAISGLYQAGKTGTNAYPSDIASKFPSSSSMDSWFNGYTKHYSVSVWVGYDHQYENGNYLDRYSQSLASLFYKAAMTYLSQGKTNTDWSRPSNVYVKEVNGVRELYLAGSSSQTVKDEDGDSSSISSLETTSSVLSSTSSSSSSEETSSSSSEPS
;
A
#
# COMPACT_ATOMS: atom_id res chain seq x y z
N LYS A 1 -6.50 9.26 -25.16
CA LYS A 1 -6.72 8.38 -26.35
C LYS A 1 -6.83 9.27 -27.56
N ASN A 2 -5.98 9.06 -28.57
CA ASN A 2 -6.23 9.65 -29.89
C ASN A 2 -7.50 9.03 -30.44
N GLY A 3 -8.55 9.82 -30.63
CA GLY A 3 -9.87 9.37 -31.11
C GLY A 3 -9.88 8.67 -32.47
N ASN A 4 -8.77 8.74 -33.20
CA ASN A 4 -8.61 8.18 -34.55
C ASN A 4 -7.89 6.83 -34.61
N VAL A 5 -7.58 6.20 -33.46
CA VAL A 5 -6.93 4.88 -33.44
C VAL A 5 -7.98 3.80 -33.31
N THR A 6 -8.21 3.08 -34.40
CA THR A 6 -9.01 1.85 -34.41
C THR A 6 -8.15 0.71 -33.85
N PHE A 7 -8.70 -0.08 -32.91
CA PHE A 7 -7.99 -1.19 -32.22
C PHE A 7 -6.77 -0.77 -31.39
N GLY A 8 -6.77 0.46 -30.83
CA GLY A 8 -5.71 0.90 -29.94
C GLY A 8 -5.60 0.07 -28.67
N LEU A 9 -4.38 -0.10 -28.16
CA LEU A 9 -4.08 -0.84 -26.92
C LEU A 9 -4.90 -0.29 -25.72
N ASN A 10 -5.66 -1.15 -25.08
CA ASN A 10 -6.30 -0.83 -23.81
C ASN A 10 -5.35 -1.15 -22.65
N ARG A 11 -4.55 -0.17 -22.24
CA ARG A 11 -3.52 -0.34 -21.20
C ARG A 11 -4.07 -0.71 -19.84
N ALA A 12 -5.34 -0.44 -19.57
CA ALA A 12 -5.96 -0.86 -18.30
C ALA A 12 -6.13 -2.38 -18.17
N VAL A 13 -6.11 -3.11 -19.29
CA VAL A 13 -6.40 -4.55 -19.35
C VAL A 13 -5.28 -5.35 -19.99
N GLN A 14 -4.62 -4.75 -20.99
CA GLN A 14 -3.67 -5.45 -21.89
C GLN A 14 -2.20 -5.22 -21.52
N THR A 15 -1.90 -4.35 -20.55
CA THR A 15 -0.53 -4.19 -20.05
C THR A 15 -0.23 -5.23 -18.98
N ASP A 16 0.95 -5.83 -19.08
CA ASP A 16 1.50 -6.77 -18.11
C ASP A 16 2.80 -6.17 -17.56
N ARG A 17 2.63 -5.15 -16.71
CA ARG A 17 3.74 -4.40 -16.10
C ARG A 17 3.90 -4.81 -14.65
N THR A 18 5.14 -4.87 -14.18
CA THR A 18 5.38 -5.09 -12.76
C THR A 18 4.80 -3.96 -11.93
N ASN A 19 3.99 -4.29 -10.93
CA ASN A 19 3.26 -3.31 -10.11
C ASN A 19 4.09 -2.75 -8.94
N GLY A 20 5.36 -3.14 -8.84
CA GLY A 20 6.26 -2.67 -7.80
C GLY A 20 5.72 -2.92 -6.40
N SER A 21 6.01 -2.02 -5.48
CA SER A 21 5.62 -2.15 -4.07
C SER A 21 4.10 -2.23 -3.80
N THR A 22 3.24 -2.06 -4.82
CA THR A 22 1.81 -2.37 -4.64
C THR A 22 1.56 -3.88 -4.55
N ALA A 23 2.54 -4.73 -4.82
CA ALA A 23 2.50 -6.17 -4.56
C ALA A 23 2.51 -6.50 -3.06
N LYS A 24 3.17 -5.69 -2.22
CA LYS A 24 3.44 -6.01 -0.80
C LYS A 24 2.20 -6.35 0.05
N PRO A 25 1.09 -5.61 -0.02
CA PRO A 25 -0.14 -6.01 0.68
C PRO A 25 -0.73 -7.31 0.15
N LEU A 26 -0.52 -7.62 -1.13
CA LEU A 26 -1.10 -8.77 -1.82
C LEU A 26 -0.26 -10.04 -1.65
N MET A 27 1.06 -9.93 -1.80
CA MET A 27 1.96 -11.08 -1.90
C MET A 27 2.65 -11.40 -0.57
N ASP A 28 2.85 -10.40 0.29
CA ASP A 28 3.68 -10.53 1.49
C ASP A 28 2.84 -10.43 2.77
N TYR A 29 2.35 -9.24 3.10
CA TYR A 29 1.72 -8.96 4.40
C TYR A 29 0.29 -9.50 4.53
N GLY A 30 -0.51 -9.48 3.45
CA GLY A 30 -1.83 -10.11 3.46
C GLY A 30 -1.76 -11.60 3.77
N PRO A 31 -0.96 -12.38 3.02
CA PRO A 31 -0.71 -13.79 3.33
C PRO A 31 -0.11 -14.02 4.72
N ALA A 32 0.78 -13.14 5.21
CA ALA A 32 1.37 -13.27 6.56
C ALA A 32 0.31 -13.14 7.66
N ILE A 33 -0.64 -12.22 7.52
CA ILE A 33 -1.78 -12.10 8.45
C ILE A 33 -2.69 -13.32 8.30
N GLU A 34 -3.06 -13.69 7.07
CA GLU A 34 -4.04 -14.75 6.78
C GLU A 34 -3.58 -16.13 7.26
N TYR A 35 -2.32 -16.49 7.00
CA TYR A 35 -1.85 -17.85 7.24
C TYR A 35 -0.97 -18.02 8.48
N LEU A 36 -0.35 -16.94 8.94
CA LEU A 36 0.54 -16.96 10.10
C LEU A 36 0.01 -16.16 11.30
N SER A 37 -1.18 -15.54 11.13
CA SER A 37 -1.80 -14.68 12.16
C SER A 37 -0.87 -13.57 12.65
N TRP A 38 -0.06 -12.99 11.76
CA TRP A 38 0.88 -11.95 12.17
C TRP A 38 0.12 -10.69 12.64
N ALA A 39 0.57 -10.17 13.78
CA ALA A 39 0.11 -8.90 14.30
C ALA A 39 0.75 -7.73 13.52
N THR A 40 0.10 -6.55 13.51
CA THR A 40 0.67 -5.38 12.83
C THR A 40 1.98 -4.90 13.46
N TYR A 41 2.21 -5.22 14.74
CA TYR A 41 3.46 -4.98 15.46
C TYR A 41 4.48 -6.11 15.34
N LYS A 42 4.25 -7.15 14.52
CA LYS A 42 5.22 -8.22 14.31
C LYS A 42 6.58 -7.62 13.96
N PRO A 43 7.64 -7.87 14.76
CA PRO A 43 8.97 -7.39 14.45
C PRO A 43 9.52 -8.11 13.22
N ILE A 44 10.12 -7.36 12.30
CA ILE A 44 10.76 -7.88 11.10
C ILE A 44 12.11 -7.19 10.94
N LYS A 45 13.16 -7.95 10.65
CA LYS A 45 14.50 -7.39 10.41
C LYS A 45 14.57 -6.67 9.07
N ASP A 46 15.06 -5.45 9.10
CA ASP A 46 15.42 -4.65 7.95
C ASP A 46 16.94 -4.48 7.90
N THR A 47 17.61 -5.60 7.75
CA THR A 47 19.07 -5.75 7.70
C THR A 47 19.43 -6.54 6.46
N LYS A 48 20.71 -6.54 6.09
CA LYS A 48 21.24 -7.26 4.91
C LYS A 48 20.47 -8.56 4.62
N TYR A 49 20.06 -8.72 3.37
CA TYR A 49 19.31 -9.88 2.90
C TYR A 49 19.83 -10.34 1.54
N ILE A 50 20.06 -11.63 1.41
CA ILE A 50 20.43 -12.30 0.16
C ILE A 50 19.29 -13.27 -0.18
N TYR A 51 18.81 -13.25 -1.42
CA TYR A 51 17.77 -14.18 -1.83
C TYR A 51 18.21 -15.64 -1.68
N PRO A 52 17.36 -16.52 -1.11
CA PRO A 52 17.69 -17.92 -0.87
C PRO A 52 18.19 -18.62 -2.13
N GLY A 53 19.30 -19.36 -1.99
CA GLY A 53 19.90 -20.11 -3.10
C GLY A 53 20.62 -19.27 -4.15
N THR A 54 20.88 -17.97 -3.88
CA THR A 54 21.56 -17.05 -4.80
C THR A 54 22.63 -16.25 -4.08
N ASN A 55 23.42 -15.48 -4.83
CA ASN A 55 24.34 -14.46 -4.31
C ASN A 55 23.76 -13.03 -4.50
N ILE A 56 22.49 -12.90 -4.82
CA ILE A 56 21.87 -11.62 -5.15
C ILE A 56 21.40 -10.97 -3.85
N GLN A 57 21.99 -9.83 -3.51
CA GLN A 57 21.57 -9.02 -2.37
C GLN A 57 20.37 -8.16 -2.73
N LEU A 58 19.35 -8.15 -1.85
CA LEU A 58 18.23 -7.22 -1.92
C LEU A 58 18.59 -5.93 -1.20
N TYR A 59 18.20 -4.80 -1.78
CA TYR A 59 18.34 -3.48 -1.19
C TYR A 59 16.98 -2.81 -1.04
N ASP A 60 16.86 -1.97 -0.03
CA ASP A 60 15.81 -0.99 0.06
C ASP A 60 16.14 0.22 -0.83
N PHE A 61 15.13 1.06 -1.12
CA PHE A 61 15.26 2.18 -2.06
C PHE A 61 16.31 3.23 -1.66
N ASP A 62 16.61 3.33 -0.37
CA ASP A 62 17.59 4.25 0.22
C ASP A 62 18.95 3.59 0.48
N HIS A 63 19.07 2.28 0.24
CA HIS A 63 20.23 1.45 0.55
C HIS A 63 20.64 1.45 2.04
N GLU A 64 19.72 1.82 2.94
CA GLU A 64 19.92 1.83 4.38
C GLU A 64 19.33 0.59 5.05
N GLU A 65 19.98 0.15 6.12
CA GLU A 65 19.48 -0.87 7.04
C GLU A 65 18.87 -0.18 8.27
N LYS A 66 17.59 -0.41 8.54
CA LYS A 66 16.86 0.25 9.64
C LYS A 66 16.75 -0.63 10.90
N GLY A 67 17.45 -1.77 10.93
CA GLY A 67 17.40 -2.70 12.05
C GLY A 67 16.07 -3.46 12.12
N THR A 68 15.50 -3.60 13.30
CA THR A 68 14.21 -4.27 13.48
C THR A 68 13.07 -3.25 13.55
N MET A 69 12.03 -3.47 12.77
CA MET A 69 10.85 -2.60 12.76
C MET A 69 9.56 -3.43 12.78
N THR A 70 8.42 -2.80 13.09
CA THR A 70 7.12 -3.47 13.01
C THR A 70 6.69 -3.69 11.56
N MET A 71 5.87 -4.71 11.32
CA MET A 71 5.24 -4.94 10.01
C MET A 71 4.51 -3.69 9.51
N ARG A 72 3.83 -2.97 10.40
CA ARG A 72 3.17 -1.68 10.11
C ARG A 72 4.15 -0.66 9.54
N ASN A 73 5.24 -0.38 10.25
CA ASN A 73 6.25 0.58 9.83
C ASN A 73 6.92 0.16 8.52
N ALA A 74 7.18 -1.13 8.35
CA ALA A 74 7.73 -1.66 7.11
C ALA A 74 6.81 -1.41 5.89
N LEU A 75 5.49 -1.56 6.06
CA LEU A 75 4.52 -1.28 4.99
C LEU A 75 4.36 0.23 4.75
N ILE A 76 4.29 1.05 5.81
CA ILE A 76 4.17 2.52 5.73
C ILE A 76 5.36 3.11 4.96
N GLN A 77 6.58 2.68 5.29
CA GLN A 77 7.82 3.11 4.65
C GLN A 77 8.11 2.35 3.35
N SER A 78 7.30 1.36 3.01
CA SER A 78 7.46 0.56 1.79
C SER A 78 8.82 -0.16 1.69
N ARG A 79 9.35 -0.66 2.83
CA ARG A 79 10.63 -1.38 2.87
C ARG A 79 10.56 -2.69 2.06
N ASN A 80 11.63 -3.00 1.33
CA ASN A 80 11.70 -4.21 0.49
C ASN A 80 12.12 -5.43 1.30
N ILE A 81 13.16 -5.30 2.12
CA ILE A 81 13.72 -6.41 2.88
C ILE A 81 12.68 -7.02 3.84
N PRO A 82 11.99 -6.22 4.68
CA PRO A 82 10.93 -6.76 5.53
C PRO A 82 9.78 -7.43 4.76
N ALA A 83 9.42 -6.91 3.57
CA ALA A 83 8.39 -7.51 2.74
C ALA A 83 8.79 -8.89 2.24
N ILE A 84 10.01 -9.04 1.72
CA ILE A 84 10.51 -10.34 1.25
C ILE A 84 10.70 -11.33 2.40
N ARG A 85 11.11 -10.89 3.59
CA ARG A 85 11.14 -11.76 4.78
C ARG A 85 9.75 -12.25 5.19
N ALA A 86 8.71 -11.41 5.03
CA ALA A 86 7.33 -11.83 5.26
C ALA A 86 6.89 -12.87 4.21
N LEU A 87 7.21 -12.66 2.94
CA LEU A 87 6.97 -13.63 1.88
C LEU A 87 7.68 -14.95 2.13
N GLU A 88 8.95 -14.91 2.54
CA GLU A 88 9.74 -16.09 2.88
C GLU A 88 9.11 -16.89 4.04
N ALA A 89 8.66 -16.19 5.08
CA ALA A 89 7.98 -16.83 6.21
C ALA A 89 6.67 -17.52 5.82
N VAL A 90 5.92 -16.94 4.88
CA VAL A 90 4.68 -17.54 4.33
C VAL A 90 4.98 -18.67 3.36
N GLY A 91 5.98 -18.48 2.53
CA GLY A 91 6.32 -19.34 1.39
C GLY A 91 5.56 -18.96 0.10
N ILE A 92 6.28 -18.99 -1.02
CA ILE A 92 5.77 -18.55 -2.34
C ILE A 92 4.47 -19.26 -2.73
N THR A 93 4.37 -20.57 -2.53
CA THR A 93 3.19 -21.36 -2.91
C THR A 93 1.92 -20.86 -2.22
N LYS A 94 1.98 -20.57 -0.91
CA LYS A 94 0.83 -20.04 -0.17
C LYS A 94 0.49 -18.62 -0.59
N SER A 95 1.51 -17.78 -0.79
CA SER A 95 1.32 -16.40 -1.26
C SER A 95 0.72 -16.36 -2.66
N GLN A 96 1.18 -17.22 -3.57
CA GLN A 96 0.59 -17.33 -4.90
C GLN A 96 -0.86 -17.80 -4.83
N ALA A 97 -1.17 -18.80 -4.03
CA ALA A 97 -2.56 -19.26 -3.82
C ALA A 97 -3.47 -18.16 -3.23
N PHE A 98 -2.92 -17.27 -2.42
CA PHE A 98 -3.66 -16.11 -1.89
C PHE A 98 -4.04 -15.13 -3.01
N ILE A 99 -3.09 -14.73 -3.86
CA ILE A 99 -3.36 -13.79 -4.95
C ILE A 99 -4.20 -14.39 -6.08
N GLU A 100 -4.17 -15.70 -6.27
CA GLU A 100 -5.05 -16.40 -7.22
C GLU A 100 -6.53 -16.25 -6.85
N LYS A 101 -6.85 -16.22 -5.54
CA LYS A 101 -8.20 -15.91 -5.05
C LYS A 101 -8.60 -14.45 -5.34
N LEU A 102 -7.62 -13.56 -5.54
CA LEU A 102 -7.79 -12.15 -5.90
C LEU A 102 -7.76 -11.92 -7.43
N GLY A 103 -7.81 -12.98 -8.23
CA GLY A 103 -7.95 -12.92 -9.68
C GLY A 103 -6.65 -12.87 -10.47
N PHE A 104 -5.48 -12.92 -9.82
CA PHE A 104 -4.21 -13.08 -10.52
C PHE A 104 -4.01 -14.53 -10.96
N LYS A 105 -3.52 -14.73 -12.17
CA LYS A 105 -3.22 -16.06 -12.69
C LYS A 105 -1.91 -16.03 -13.46
N TYR A 106 -0.98 -16.85 -13.03
CA TYR A 106 0.32 -16.97 -13.66
C TYR A 106 0.52 -18.38 -14.21
N LYS A 107 1.13 -18.51 -15.39
CA LYS A 107 1.47 -19.81 -15.99
C LYS A 107 2.68 -20.47 -15.30
N LYS A 108 3.52 -19.68 -14.67
CA LYS A 108 4.71 -20.13 -13.93
C LYS A 108 4.57 -19.79 -12.47
N THR A 109 5.23 -20.56 -11.62
CA THR A 109 5.40 -20.22 -10.19
C THR A 109 6.14 -18.89 -10.09
N LEU A 110 5.67 -18.01 -9.22
CA LEU A 110 6.32 -16.76 -8.88
C LEU A 110 7.60 -17.04 -8.06
N GLU A 111 8.46 -16.03 -7.98
CA GLU A 111 9.71 -16.07 -7.24
C GLU A 111 9.69 -15.01 -6.12
N PHE A 112 10.68 -15.03 -5.21
CA PHE A 112 10.74 -14.08 -4.09
C PHE A 112 10.74 -12.61 -4.55
N GLN A 113 11.42 -12.30 -5.65
CA GLN A 113 11.43 -10.94 -6.20
C GLN A 113 10.03 -10.41 -6.57
N ASN A 114 9.06 -11.29 -6.80
CA ASN A 114 7.68 -10.88 -7.08
C ASN A 114 6.96 -10.31 -5.87
N GLY A 115 7.46 -10.49 -4.65
CA GLY A 115 6.96 -9.80 -3.46
C GLY A 115 7.12 -8.28 -3.53
N ILE A 116 8.11 -7.77 -4.26
CA ILE A 116 8.31 -6.35 -4.48
C ILE A 116 7.86 -5.87 -5.86
N GLY A 117 7.22 -6.73 -6.65
CA GLY A 117 6.63 -6.39 -7.94
C GLY A 117 6.30 -7.61 -8.78
N MET A 118 5.02 -7.83 -9.04
CA MET A 118 4.51 -8.92 -9.87
C MET A 118 3.84 -8.35 -11.12
N PRO A 119 3.94 -9.06 -12.28
CA PRO A 119 3.29 -8.64 -13.53
C PRO A 119 1.77 -8.50 -13.35
N SER A 120 1.20 -7.38 -13.76
CA SER A 120 -0.24 -7.12 -13.60
C SER A 120 -0.74 -5.95 -14.43
N SER A 121 -2.05 -5.84 -14.55
CA SER A 121 -2.76 -4.69 -15.13
C SER A 121 -3.42 -3.83 -14.04
N THR A 122 -3.78 -2.59 -14.38
CA THR A 122 -4.51 -1.72 -13.45
C THR A 122 -5.89 -2.31 -13.10
N LEU A 123 -6.55 -3.00 -14.03
CA LEU A 123 -7.81 -3.67 -13.74
C LEU A 123 -7.66 -4.76 -12.67
N GLN A 124 -6.64 -5.61 -12.78
CA GLN A 124 -6.38 -6.66 -11.79
C GLN A 124 -6.06 -6.06 -10.42
N ASN A 125 -5.21 -5.04 -10.38
CA ASN A 125 -4.87 -4.35 -9.13
C ASN A 125 -6.10 -3.68 -8.50
N ALA A 126 -6.91 -2.96 -9.27
CA ALA A 126 -8.14 -2.34 -8.76
C ALA A 126 -9.12 -3.37 -8.18
N ALA A 127 -9.30 -4.50 -8.85
CA ALA A 127 -10.18 -5.58 -8.38
C ALA A 127 -9.64 -6.26 -7.11
N ALA A 128 -8.34 -6.49 -7.02
CA ALA A 128 -7.70 -7.09 -5.85
C ALA A 128 -7.77 -6.16 -4.63
N TYR A 129 -7.47 -4.87 -4.81
CA TYR A 129 -7.56 -3.88 -3.73
C TYR A 129 -9.01 -3.63 -3.28
N ALA A 130 -10.00 -3.77 -4.19
CA ALA A 130 -11.42 -3.73 -3.82
C ALA A 130 -11.79 -4.83 -2.81
N ALA A 131 -11.13 -5.98 -2.82
CA ALA A 131 -11.37 -7.03 -1.84
C ALA A 131 -10.96 -6.62 -0.42
N PHE A 132 -9.89 -5.83 -0.24
CA PHE A 132 -9.55 -5.24 1.05
C PHE A 132 -10.64 -4.29 1.54
N ALA A 133 -11.21 -3.47 0.64
CA ALA A 133 -12.30 -2.56 0.98
C ALA A 133 -13.59 -3.29 1.38
N ASN A 134 -13.80 -4.51 0.87
CA ASN A 134 -15.03 -5.28 0.92
C ASN A 134 -14.89 -6.56 1.76
N GLU A 135 -14.33 -6.42 2.97
CA GLU A 135 -14.24 -7.49 3.96
C GLU A 135 -13.61 -8.80 3.45
N GLY A 136 -12.69 -8.68 2.49
CA GLY A 136 -11.99 -9.82 1.87
C GLY A 136 -12.75 -10.51 0.74
N ILE A 137 -13.90 -9.99 0.32
CA ILE A 137 -14.70 -10.55 -0.76
C ILE A 137 -14.20 -9.99 -2.10
N TYR A 138 -13.70 -10.88 -2.95
CA TYR A 138 -13.28 -10.56 -4.32
C TYR A 138 -14.43 -10.70 -5.30
N HIS A 139 -14.62 -9.69 -6.14
CA HIS A 139 -15.52 -9.71 -7.29
C HIS A 139 -14.72 -9.68 -8.59
N LYS A 140 -14.97 -10.63 -9.46
CA LYS A 140 -14.39 -10.58 -10.80
C LYS A 140 -14.91 -9.34 -11.53
N PRO A 141 -14.03 -8.55 -12.19
CA PRO A 141 -14.46 -7.39 -12.98
C PRO A 141 -15.52 -7.76 -14.01
N GLN A 142 -16.59 -6.96 -14.07
CA GLN A 142 -17.74 -7.16 -14.95
C GLN A 142 -18.07 -5.85 -15.66
N TYR A 143 -18.19 -5.89 -16.99
CA TYR A 143 -18.48 -4.71 -17.82
C TYR A 143 -19.93 -4.66 -18.30
N ILE A 144 -20.60 -5.82 -18.31
CA ILE A 144 -21.97 -5.96 -18.84
C ILE A 144 -22.84 -6.48 -17.69
N ASN A 145 -23.82 -5.68 -17.29
CA ASN A 145 -24.78 -6.06 -16.25
C ASN A 145 -26.06 -6.66 -16.85
N THR A 146 -26.43 -6.18 -18.04
CA THR A 146 -27.66 -6.64 -18.69
C THR A 146 -27.48 -6.60 -20.20
N ILE A 147 -27.97 -7.61 -20.88
CA ILE A 147 -28.14 -7.64 -22.34
C ILE A 147 -29.65 -7.69 -22.62
N ILE A 148 -30.12 -6.77 -23.43
CA ILE A 148 -31.49 -6.78 -23.95
C ILE A 148 -31.39 -7.15 -25.44
N THR A 149 -32.04 -8.23 -25.83
CA THR A 149 -32.06 -8.70 -27.21
C THR A 149 -33.11 -7.96 -28.04
N ALA A 150 -33.05 -8.07 -29.37
CA ALA A 150 -33.95 -7.34 -30.28
C ALA A 150 -35.43 -7.71 -30.09
N ASP A 151 -35.73 -8.88 -29.59
CA ASP A 151 -37.05 -9.38 -29.22
C ASP A 151 -37.52 -8.94 -27.84
N GLY A 152 -36.69 -8.14 -27.11
CA GLY A 152 -37.01 -7.58 -25.80
C GLY A 152 -36.68 -8.50 -24.62
N GLU A 153 -36.12 -9.68 -24.84
CA GLU A 153 -35.64 -10.51 -23.73
C GLU A 153 -34.47 -9.84 -22.97
N SER A 154 -34.51 -9.94 -21.65
CA SER A 154 -33.48 -9.33 -20.79
C SER A 154 -32.71 -10.42 -20.04
N LYS A 155 -31.40 -10.48 -20.31
CA LYS A 155 -30.46 -11.35 -19.58
C LYS A 155 -29.62 -10.51 -18.62
N LYS A 156 -29.83 -10.68 -17.31
CA LYS A 156 -29.03 -10.04 -16.25
C LYS A 156 -27.84 -10.91 -15.86
N PHE A 157 -26.69 -10.27 -15.64
CA PHE A 157 -25.48 -10.88 -15.12
C PHE A 157 -25.22 -10.34 -13.73
N ALA A 158 -25.15 -11.23 -12.75
CA ALA A 158 -24.77 -10.88 -11.38
C ALA A 158 -23.31 -11.26 -11.13
N SER A 159 -22.54 -10.36 -10.54
CA SER A 159 -21.22 -10.70 -10.02
C SER A 159 -21.39 -11.35 -8.64
N SER A 160 -21.14 -12.65 -8.53
CA SER A 160 -21.05 -13.31 -7.23
C SER A 160 -19.66 -13.09 -6.64
N GLY A 161 -19.59 -12.44 -5.46
CA GLY A 161 -18.36 -12.32 -4.71
C GLY A 161 -17.90 -13.67 -4.15
N LYS A 162 -16.59 -13.83 -4.02
CA LYS A 162 -15.97 -15.00 -3.38
C LYS A 162 -15.06 -14.51 -2.24
N GLN A 163 -15.15 -15.15 -1.08
CA GLN A 163 -14.23 -14.87 0.01
C GLN A 163 -12.81 -15.24 -0.41
N ALA A 164 -11.95 -14.25 -0.55
CA ALA A 164 -10.54 -14.42 -0.91
C ALA A 164 -9.62 -14.46 0.31
N MET A 165 -9.98 -13.72 1.37
CA MET A 165 -9.29 -13.67 2.65
C MET A 165 -10.29 -13.41 3.78
N GLN A 166 -9.88 -13.63 5.03
CA GLN A 166 -10.70 -13.32 6.19
C GLN A 166 -10.99 -11.81 6.30
N PRO A 167 -12.17 -11.39 6.81
CA PRO A 167 -12.46 -9.98 7.08
C PRO A 167 -11.42 -9.32 7.98
N SER A 168 -10.87 -10.07 8.94
CA SER A 168 -9.79 -9.60 9.82
C SER A 168 -8.51 -9.26 9.06
N THR A 169 -8.11 -10.09 8.10
CA THR A 169 -6.95 -9.83 7.24
C THR A 169 -7.16 -8.56 6.40
N ALA A 170 -8.32 -8.44 5.77
CA ALA A 170 -8.68 -7.27 4.97
C ALA A 170 -8.67 -5.99 5.82
N TYR A 171 -9.23 -6.03 7.03
CA TYR A 171 -9.25 -4.91 7.96
C TYR A 171 -7.85 -4.50 8.43
N MET A 172 -7.01 -5.45 8.85
CA MET A 172 -5.66 -5.17 9.34
C MET A 172 -4.76 -4.59 8.25
N ILE A 173 -4.87 -5.09 7.00
CA ILE A 173 -4.19 -4.51 5.84
C ILE A 173 -4.72 -3.09 5.57
N THR A 174 -6.04 -2.89 5.59
CA THR A 174 -6.65 -1.56 5.36
C THR A 174 -6.18 -0.55 6.41
N ASP A 175 -6.13 -0.93 7.69
CA ASP A 175 -5.66 -0.06 8.77
C ASP A 175 -4.22 0.41 8.55
N MET A 176 -3.32 -0.49 8.15
CA MET A 176 -1.93 -0.12 7.79
C MET A 176 -1.87 0.74 6.52
N LEU A 177 -2.68 0.44 5.50
CA LEU A 177 -2.70 1.20 4.24
C LEU A 177 -3.31 2.60 4.39
N LYS A 178 -4.14 2.85 5.39
CA LYS A 178 -4.56 4.22 5.77
C LYS A 178 -3.35 5.07 6.17
N GLN A 179 -2.44 4.50 6.96
CA GLN A 179 -1.23 5.21 7.40
C GLN A 179 -0.20 5.39 6.27
N VAL A 180 -0.16 4.53 5.27
CA VAL A 180 0.63 4.79 4.05
C VAL A 180 0.24 6.12 3.41
N ILE A 181 -1.06 6.49 3.44
CA ILE A 181 -1.57 7.75 2.88
C ILE A 181 -1.37 8.92 3.84
N THR A 182 -1.49 8.72 5.15
CA THR A 182 -1.44 9.86 6.12
C THR A 182 -0.02 10.25 6.49
N GLU A 183 0.90 9.30 6.55
CA GLU A 183 2.27 9.52 7.08
C GLU A 183 3.37 8.77 6.28
N GLY A 184 2.99 7.91 5.33
CA GLY A 184 3.92 7.10 4.57
C GLY A 184 4.21 7.63 3.17
N THR A 185 4.57 6.70 2.28
CA THR A 185 4.95 7.00 0.88
C THR A 185 3.79 7.54 0.04
N GLY A 186 2.54 7.39 0.49
CA GLY A 186 1.32 7.74 -0.24
C GLY A 186 0.76 9.13 0.07
N THR A 187 1.45 10.00 0.79
CA THR A 187 0.92 11.30 1.26
C THR A 187 0.44 12.22 0.15
N ARG A 188 1.00 12.12 -1.06
CA ARG A 188 0.51 12.88 -2.25
C ARG A 188 -0.89 12.47 -2.71
N ALA A 189 -1.35 11.28 -2.35
CA ALA A 189 -2.70 10.79 -2.65
C ALA A 189 -3.73 11.21 -1.58
N ALA A 190 -3.30 11.80 -0.47
CA ALA A 190 -4.17 12.14 0.64
C ALA A 190 -5.26 13.14 0.23
N ILE A 191 -6.52 12.80 0.54
CA ILE A 191 -7.70 13.66 0.38
C ILE A 191 -8.20 13.97 1.78
N SER A 192 -8.20 15.25 2.13
CA SER A 192 -8.58 15.69 3.48
C SER A 192 -9.98 15.23 3.84
N GLY A 193 -10.13 14.68 5.05
CA GLY A 193 -11.40 14.23 5.59
C GLY A 193 -11.98 12.94 4.98
N LEU A 194 -11.33 12.33 3.98
CA LEU A 194 -11.81 11.10 3.35
C LEU A 194 -11.18 9.86 4.00
N TYR A 195 -12.00 8.90 4.41
CA TYR A 195 -11.52 7.57 4.80
C TYR A 195 -11.08 6.79 3.55
N GLN A 196 -9.79 6.65 3.39
CA GLN A 196 -9.17 6.00 2.24
C GLN A 196 -7.93 5.21 2.66
N ALA A 197 -7.59 4.21 1.87
CA ALA A 197 -6.40 3.39 2.04
C ALA A 197 -5.72 3.17 0.69
N GLY A 198 -4.41 2.97 0.65
CA GLY A 198 -3.72 2.76 -0.62
C GLY A 198 -2.23 2.55 -0.49
N LYS A 199 -1.60 2.22 -1.61
CA LYS A 199 -0.18 1.89 -1.71
C LYS A 199 0.43 2.45 -2.98
N THR A 200 1.61 3.01 -2.86
CA THR A 200 2.49 3.40 -3.97
C THR A 200 3.26 2.20 -4.50
N GLY A 201 3.63 2.25 -5.77
CA GLY A 201 4.59 1.34 -6.40
C GLY A 201 5.50 2.10 -7.34
N THR A 202 6.77 1.73 -7.39
CA THR A 202 7.77 2.33 -8.27
C THR A 202 8.71 1.23 -8.72
N ASN A 203 9.03 1.19 -10.01
CA ASN A 203 9.99 0.25 -10.57
C ASN A 203 11.22 0.99 -11.06
N ALA A 204 12.35 0.74 -10.43
CA ALA A 204 13.65 1.19 -10.89
C ALA A 204 14.07 0.41 -12.14
N TYR A 205 15.03 0.97 -12.87
CA TYR A 205 15.69 0.23 -13.96
C TYR A 205 16.53 -0.92 -13.42
N PRO A 206 16.60 -2.05 -14.16
CA PRO A 206 17.55 -3.12 -13.86
C PRO A 206 18.99 -2.58 -13.78
N SER A 207 19.78 -3.14 -12.88
CA SER A 207 21.13 -2.62 -12.57
C SER A 207 22.10 -2.57 -13.77
N ASP A 208 21.93 -3.49 -14.71
CA ASP A 208 22.74 -3.59 -15.94
C ASP A 208 22.49 -2.46 -16.95
N ILE A 209 21.34 -1.80 -16.87
CA ILE A 209 20.96 -0.70 -17.76
C ILE A 209 20.70 0.63 -17.02
N ALA A 210 20.67 0.62 -15.70
CA ALA A 210 20.34 1.80 -14.89
C ALA A 210 21.25 3.00 -15.20
N SER A 211 22.52 2.76 -15.55
CA SER A 211 23.47 3.82 -15.92
C SER A 211 23.13 4.58 -17.22
N LYS A 212 22.21 4.04 -18.04
CA LYS A 212 21.75 4.68 -19.29
C LYS A 212 20.66 5.74 -19.03
N PHE A 213 20.14 5.81 -17.80
CA PHE A 213 19.05 6.71 -17.42
C PHE A 213 19.49 7.65 -16.29
N PRO A 214 18.85 8.81 -16.11
CA PRO A 214 19.16 9.72 -15.04
C PRO A 214 19.06 9.04 -13.66
N SER A 215 19.97 9.39 -12.77
CA SER A 215 19.90 8.89 -11.38
C SER A 215 18.55 9.23 -10.73
N SER A 216 18.02 8.32 -9.93
CA SER A 216 16.69 8.45 -9.28
C SER A 216 15.50 8.45 -10.25
N SER A 217 15.70 8.13 -11.54
CA SER A 217 14.59 7.89 -12.48
C SER A 217 13.99 6.48 -12.28
N SER A 218 12.77 6.29 -12.77
CA SER A 218 12.07 5.00 -12.74
C SER A 218 11.35 4.71 -14.06
N MET A 219 11.05 3.44 -14.28
CA MET A 219 10.27 2.98 -15.44
C MET A 219 8.78 3.20 -15.24
N ASP A 220 8.28 2.94 -14.03
CA ASP A 220 6.87 2.91 -13.71
C ASP A 220 6.58 3.59 -12.39
N SER A 221 5.43 4.21 -12.32
CA SER A 221 4.80 4.67 -11.08
C SER A 221 3.39 4.12 -10.97
N TRP A 222 3.07 3.54 -9.82
CA TRP A 222 1.77 2.98 -9.50
C TRP A 222 1.19 3.61 -8.26
N PHE A 223 -0.13 3.70 -8.25
CA PHE A 223 -0.90 3.93 -7.04
C PHE A 223 -2.19 3.12 -7.08
N ASN A 224 -2.38 2.26 -6.08
CA ASN A 224 -3.61 1.52 -5.88
C ASN A 224 -4.24 1.98 -4.58
N GLY A 225 -5.47 2.50 -4.65
CA GLY A 225 -6.14 2.98 -3.46
C GLY A 225 -7.66 2.84 -3.56
N TYR A 226 -8.32 2.92 -2.41
CA TYR A 226 -9.74 2.66 -2.30
C TYR A 226 -10.38 3.41 -1.13
N THR A 227 -11.70 3.54 -1.24
CA THR A 227 -12.66 3.86 -0.19
C THR A 227 -13.62 2.68 -0.05
N LYS A 228 -14.64 2.78 0.79
CA LYS A 228 -15.71 1.76 0.82
C LYS A 228 -16.52 1.68 -0.48
N HIS A 229 -16.48 2.70 -1.32
CA HIS A 229 -17.30 2.79 -2.52
C HIS A 229 -16.54 2.48 -3.81
N TYR A 230 -15.25 2.80 -3.86
CA TYR A 230 -14.48 2.74 -5.10
C TYR A 230 -13.07 2.24 -4.85
N SER A 231 -12.56 1.47 -5.80
CA SER A 231 -11.15 1.10 -5.91
C SER A 231 -10.60 1.63 -7.23
N VAL A 232 -9.47 2.32 -7.16
CA VAL A 232 -8.82 2.96 -8.31
C VAL A 232 -7.36 2.54 -8.34
N SER A 233 -6.92 2.03 -9.48
CA SER A 233 -5.53 1.73 -9.76
C SER A 233 -5.04 2.61 -10.90
N VAL A 234 -3.92 3.27 -10.68
CA VAL A 234 -3.28 4.15 -11.66
C VAL A 234 -1.88 3.65 -11.95
N TRP A 235 -1.55 3.57 -13.22
CA TRP A 235 -0.21 3.35 -13.73
C TRP A 235 0.21 4.52 -14.62
N VAL A 236 1.44 4.97 -14.43
CA VAL A 236 2.12 5.96 -15.26
C VAL A 236 3.46 5.38 -15.69
N GLY A 237 3.74 5.42 -16.97
CA GLY A 237 4.95 4.89 -17.56
C GLY A 237 4.94 5.00 -19.07
N TYR A 238 5.94 4.45 -19.70
CA TYR A 238 6.09 4.41 -21.16
C TYR A 238 5.92 2.97 -21.67
N ASP A 239 5.32 2.80 -22.85
CA ASP A 239 5.21 1.47 -23.48
C ASP A 239 6.60 0.89 -23.79
N HIS A 240 7.51 1.75 -24.21
CA HIS A 240 8.90 1.42 -24.53
C HIS A 240 9.86 1.98 -23.48
N GLN A 241 9.80 1.42 -22.27
CA GLN A 241 10.51 1.94 -21.08
C GLN A 241 12.04 1.92 -21.18
N TYR A 242 12.61 1.20 -22.13
CA TYR A 242 14.08 1.10 -22.32
C TYR A 242 14.60 2.03 -23.39
N GLU A 243 13.75 2.77 -24.08
CA GLU A 243 14.17 3.79 -25.04
C GLU A 243 14.68 5.04 -24.33
N ASN A 244 15.69 5.66 -24.93
CA ASN A 244 16.30 6.87 -24.39
C ASN A 244 15.27 8.00 -24.31
N GLY A 245 15.20 8.65 -23.15
CA GLY A 245 14.21 9.71 -22.85
C GLY A 245 12.91 9.19 -22.25
N ASN A 246 12.63 7.87 -22.28
CA ASN A 246 11.42 7.27 -21.73
C ASN A 246 11.61 6.89 -20.24
N TYR A 247 11.69 7.89 -19.38
CA TYR A 247 11.82 7.69 -17.93
C TYR A 247 10.88 8.62 -17.14
N LEU A 248 10.60 8.23 -15.91
CA LEU A 248 9.91 9.07 -14.95
C LEU A 248 10.94 9.71 -14.00
N ASP A 249 10.97 11.03 -13.97
CA ASP A 249 11.72 11.80 -12.99
C ASP A 249 11.00 11.82 -11.63
N ARG A 250 11.57 12.46 -10.62
CA ARG A 250 10.97 12.52 -9.26
C ARG A 250 9.56 13.12 -9.24
N TYR A 251 9.26 14.08 -10.13
CA TYR A 251 7.92 14.63 -10.21
C TYR A 251 6.97 13.65 -10.87
N SER A 252 7.34 13.10 -12.00
CA SER A 252 6.53 12.15 -12.78
C SER A 252 6.23 10.87 -12.00
N GLN A 253 7.12 10.44 -11.11
CA GLN A 253 6.86 9.33 -10.18
C GLN A 253 5.70 9.61 -9.23
N SER A 254 5.35 10.86 -8.98
CA SER A 254 4.21 11.23 -8.13
C SER A 254 2.87 11.27 -8.87
N LEU A 255 2.88 11.24 -10.20
CA LEU A 255 1.67 11.42 -11.02
C LEU A 255 0.62 10.35 -10.76
N ALA A 256 1.00 9.10 -10.53
CA ALA A 256 0.04 8.04 -10.20
C ALA A 256 -0.78 8.38 -8.94
N SER A 257 -0.14 8.89 -7.89
CA SER A 257 -0.81 9.35 -6.67
C SER A 257 -1.70 10.57 -6.92
N LEU A 258 -1.25 11.52 -7.74
CA LEU A 258 -2.02 12.73 -8.06
C LEU A 258 -3.24 12.41 -8.94
N PHE A 259 -3.11 11.53 -9.93
CA PHE A 259 -4.25 11.07 -10.73
C PHE A 259 -5.25 10.28 -9.89
N TYR A 260 -4.78 9.41 -9.00
CA TYR A 260 -5.66 8.76 -8.03
C TYR A 260 -6.41 9.79 -7.19
N LYS A 261 -5.70 10.78 -6.61
CA LYS A 261 -6.31 11.83 -5.80
C LYS A 261 -7.41 12.57 -6.56
N ALA A 262 -7.14 13.00 -7.79
CA ALA A 262 -8.12 13.70 -8.62
C ALA A 262 -9.35 12.83 -8.92
N ALA A 263 -9.13 11.59 -9.35
CA ALA A 263 -10.20 10.64 -9.66
C ALA A 263 -11.04 10.30 -8.42
N MET A 264 -10.40 9.98 -7.29
CA MET A 264 -11.08 9.58 -6.08
C MET A 264 -11.84 10.76 -5.44
N THR A 265 -11.31 11.98 -5.51
CA THR A 265 -12.02 13.20 -5.08
C THR A 265 -13.32 13.35 -5.84
N TYR A 266 -13.29 13.20 -7.18
CA TYR A 266 -14.51 13.29 -8.01
C TYR A 266 -15.50 12.15 -7.69
N LEU A 267 -15.02 10.91 -7.64
CA LEU A 267 -15.85 9.73 -7.39
C LEU A 267 -16.53 9.74 -6.02
N SER A 268 -15.89 10.36 -5.02
CA SER A 268 -16.38 10.39 -3.64
C SER A 268 -17.43 11.50 -3.39
N GLN A 269 -17.68 12.38 -4.36
CA GLN A 269 -18.69 13.42 -4.23
C GLN A 269 -20.09 12.82 -4.00
N GLY A 270 -20.78 13.30 -2.97
CA GLY A 270 -22.12 12.83 -2.62
C GLY A 270 -22.19 11.40 -2.07
N LYS A 271 -21.04 10.78 -1.74
CA LYS A 271 -20.99 9.46 -1.11
C LYS A 271 -20.86 9.58 0.40
N THR A 272 -21.41 8.61 1.12
CA THR A 272 -21.20 8.49 2.56
C THR A 272 -19.72 8.21 2.84
N ASN A 273 -19.15 8.95 3.79
CA ASN A 273 -17.74 8.80 4.17
C ASN A 273 -17.66 8.18 5.56
N THR A 274 -17.59 6.85 5.61
CA THR A 274 -17.50 6.09 6.86
C THR A 274 -16.27 5.21 6.88
N ASP A 275 -15.65 5.08 8.05
CA ASP A 275 -14.51 4.18 8.24
C ASP A 275 -14.92 2.71 8.23
N TRP A 276 -13.98 1.82 8.00
CA TRP A 276 -14.19 0.37 8.06
C TRP A 276 -14.44 -0.08 9.50
N SER A 277 -15.41 -0.96 9.67
CA SER A 277 -15.73 -1.54 10.97
C SER A 277 -14.71 -2.63 11.32
N ARG A 278 -14.19 -2.55 12.55
CA ARG A 278 -13.24 -3.56 13.05
C ARG A 278 -13.99 -4.89 13.32
N PRO A 279 -13.55 -6.01 12.72
CA PRO A 279 -14.08 -7.33 13.04
C PRO A 279 -13.87 -7.69 14.53
N SER A 280 -14.80 -8.45 15.11
CA SER A 280 -14.78 -8.80 16.54
C SER A 280 -13.56 -9.62 16.96
N ASN A 281 -12.98 -10.37 16.02
CA ASN A 281 -11.78 -11.19 16.25
C ASN A 281 -10.45 -10.43 16.04
N VAL A 282 -10.50 -9.12 15.75
CA VAL A 282 -9.33 -8.24 15.70
C VAL A 282 -9.25 -7.44 16.99
N TYR A 283 -8.17 -7.61 17.71
CA TYR A 283 -7.91 -6.94 18.99
C TYR A 283 -6.97 -5.75 18.80
N VAL A 284 -7.04 -4.82 19.74
CA VAL A 284 -6.20 -3.62 19.77
C VAL A 284 -5.23 -3.73 20.94
N LYS A 285 -3.99 -3.33 20.71
CA LYS A 285 -2.97 -3.21 21.75
C LYS A 285 -2.16 -1.95 21.47
N GLU A 286 -1.76 -1.26 22.51
CA GLU A 286 -0.77 -0.21 22.41
C GLU A 286 0.63 -0.80 22.54
N VAL A 287 1.51 -0.50 21.59
CA VAL A 287 2.91 -0.92 21.59
C VAL A 287 3.76 0.32 21.31
N ASN A 288 4.54 0.75 22.28
CA ASN A 288 5.39 1.94 22.21
C ASN A 288 4.61 3.22 21.77
N GLY A 289 3.41 3.42 22.35
CA GLY A 289 2.57 4.57 22.03
C GLY A 289 1.83 4.48 20.68
N VAL A 290 1.97 3.37 19.95
CA VAL A 290 1.29 3.13 18.68
C VAL A 290 0.15 2.15 18.87
N ARG A 291 -1.04 2.50 18.32
CA ARG A 291 -2.18 1.60 18.26
C ARG A 291 -1.93 0.50 17.24
N GLU A 292 -1.84 -0.73 17.71
CA GLU A 292 -1.54 -1.91 16.93
C GLU A 292 -2.66 -2.94 16.98
N LEU A 293 -2.72 -3.81 15.97
CA LEU A 293 -3.75 -4.81 15.79
C LEU A 293 -3.18 -6.22 15.84
N TYR A 294 -3.94 -7.16 16.41
CA TYR A 294 -3.58 -8.57 16.45
C TYR A 294 -4.82 -9.47 16.44
N LEU A 295 -4.62 -10.73 16.10
CA LEU A 295 -5.64 -11.79 16.17
C LEU A 295 -5.50 -12.57 17.47
N ALA A 296 -6.53 -13.29 17.88
CA ALA A 296 -6.44 -14.20 19.01
C ALA A 296 -5.28 -15.20 18.79
N GLY A 297 -4.45 -15.41 19.82
CA GLY A 297 -3.28 -16.28 19.75
C GLY A 297 -2.00 -15.68 19.17
N SER A 298 -2.06 -14.42 18.66
CA SER A 298 -0.88 -13.75 18.11
C SER A 298 -0.28 -12.65 19.03
N SER A 299 -0.72 -12.59 20.28
CA SER A 299 -0.35 -11.53 21.23
C SER A 299 1.11 -11.56 21.70
N SER A 300 1.80 -12.69 21.54
CA SER A 300 3.18 -12.93 22.02
C SER A 300 4.19 -13.13 20.89
N GLN A 301 3.95 -12.55 19.71
CA GLN A 301 4.85 -12.70 18.57
C GLN A 301 6.15 -11.94 18.81
N THR A 302 7.22 -12.69 19.09
CA THR A 302 8.61 -12.21 19.12
C THR A 302 9.38 -12.79 17.94
N VAL A 303 10.35 -12.05 17.42
CA VAL A 303 11.33 -12.64 16.51
C VAL A 303 12.25 -13.51 17.37
N LYS A 304 12.31 -14.80 17.08
CA LYS A 304 13.46 -15.61 17.49
C LYS A 304 14.52 -15.37 16.42
N ASP A 305 15.64 -14.79 16.82
CA ASP A 305 16.81 -14.74 15.97
C ASP A 305 17.34 -16.17 15.80
N GLU A 306 17.88 -16.49 14.65
CA GLU A 306 18.55 -17.78 14.41
C GLU A 306 19.70 -18.02 15.41
N ASP A 307 20.16 -16.96 16.08
CA ASP A 307 21.19 -16.98 17.14
C ASP A 307 20.62 -17.14 18.57
N GLY A 308 19.32 -17.36 18.73
CA GLY A 308 18.70 -17.66 20.03
C GLY A 308 18.51 -16.46 20.96
N ASP A 309 18.81 -15.26 20.55
CA ASP A 309 18.63 -14.05 21.35
C ASP A 309 17.26 -13.39 21.07
N SER A 310 16.51 -13.12 22.15
CA SER A 310 15.21 -12.47 22.07
C SER A 310 15.39 -10.94 22.07
N SER A 311 15.54 -10.32 20.90
CA SER A 311 15.57 -8.88 20.82
C SER A 311 14.18 -8.28 21.10
N SER A 312 14.03 -7.70 22.29
CA SER A 312 12.98 -6.73 22.57
C SER A 312 13.23 -5.47 21.72
N ILE A 313 12.16 -4.89 21.17
CA ILE A 313 12.25 -3.60 20.45
C ILE A 313 12.87 -2.59 21.40
N SER A 314 14.12 -2.17 21.15
CA SER A 314 14.72 -1.06 21.87
C SER A 314 13.92 0.19 21.53
N SER A 315 13.42 0.88 22.54
CA SER A 315 12.76 2.17 22.44
C SER A 315 13.68 3.16 21.74
N LEU A 316 13.34 3.54 20.52
CA LEU A 316 13.87 4.78 19.95
C LEU A 316 13.19 5.91 20.72
N GLU A 317 13.92 6.48 21.69
CA GLU A 317 13.54 7.70 22.37
C GLU A 317 13.42 8.82 21.35
N THR A 318 12.18 9.18 21.05
CA THR A 318 11.89 10.45 20.39
C THR A 318 12.06 11.53 21.45
N THR A 319 13.21 12.20 21.47
CA THR A 319 13.39 13.44 22.27
C THR A 319 12.48 14.51 21.71
N SER A 320 11.25 14.53 22.19
CA SER A 320 10.36 15.68 22.09
C SER A 320 10.72 16.64 23.22
N SER A 321 11.48 17.68 22.91
CA SER A 321 11.73 18.80 23.84
C SER A 321 10.44 19.59 24.02
N VAL A 322 9.71 19.27 25.08
CA VAL A 322 8.60 20.11 25.56
C VAL A 322 9.22 21.32 26.29
N LEU A 323 9.16 22.48 25.66
CA LEU A 323 9.34 23.75 26.33
C LEU A 323 8.15 24.00 27.27
N SER A 324 8.34 23.72 28.56
CA SER A 324 7.43 24.14 29.62
C SER A 324 7.64 25.63 29.89
N SER A 325 6.70 26.46 29.50
CA SER A 325 6.58 27.82 29.99
C SER A 325 5.84 27.80 31.32
N THR A 326 6.57 28.03 32.39
CA THR A 326 6.04 28.34 33.72
C THR A 326 5.43 29.76 33.72
N SER A 327 4.14 29.85 33.98
CA SER A 327 3.45 31.09 34.32
C SER A 327 3.69 31.39 35.80
N SER A 328 4.35 32.48 36.10
CA SER A 328 4.29 33.11 37.40
C SER A 328 3.42 34.37 37.31
N SER A 329 2.38 34.37 38.12
CA SER A 329 1.49 35.51 38.39
C SER A 329 2.19 36.54 39.26
N SER A 330 2.09 37.84 38.94
CA SER A 330 2.06 38.91 39.93
C SER A 330 1.27 40.11 39.39
N SER A 331 0.37 40.54 40.24
CA SER A 331 -0.56 41.67 40.15
C SER A 331 0.15 43.02 40.19
N SER A 332 -0.43 44.03 39.57
CA SER A 332 -0.90 45.32 40.13
C SER A 332 -0.79 46.51 39.17
N GLU A 333 -1.91 47.19 39.12
CA GLU A 333 -2.25 48.61 39.08
C GLU A 333 -2.00 49.49 37.85
N GLU A 334 -3.15 49.93 37.37
CA GLU A 334 -3.61 51.24 36.90
C GLU A 334 -2.60 52.32 36.46
N THR A 335 -2.78 52.91 35.30
CA THR A 335 -3.31 54.28 35.16
C THR A 335 -3.54 54.67 33.69
N SER A 336 -4.59 55.48 33.56
CA SER A 336 -5.17 56.15 32.39
C SER A 336 -4.24 57.09 31.59
N SER A 337 -4.47 57.20 30.28
CA SER A 337 -4.93 58.44 29.61
C SER A 337 -4.65 58.45 28.09
N SER A 338 -5.69 58.54 27.31
CA SER A 338 -6.14 59.52 26.32
C SER A 338 -5.30 59.85 25.08
N SER A 339 -6.03 59.71 23.94
CA SER A 339 -6.07 60.62 22.76
C SER A 339 -4.90 60.51 21.77
N SER A 340 -5.07 60.33 20.52
CA SER A 340 -5.85 60.88 19.42
C SER A 340 -5.21 60.45 18.09
N GLU A 341 -6.03 60.11 17.12
CA GLU A 341 -5.74 60.18 15.68
C GLU A 341 -5.55 61.64 15.24
N PRO A 342 -5.23 61.97 13.93
CA PRO A 342 -5.06 61.17 12.70
C PRO A 342 -3.90 61.66 11.78
N SER A 343 -3.53 60.87 10.81
CA SER A 343 -3.40 61.24 9.39
C SER A 343 -3.01 60.02 8.56
#